data_af91cd60b6dba507ea415908bfde8acc
#
_entry.id   af91cd60b6dba507ea415908bfde8acc
#
_cell.length_a   1.000
_cell.length_b   1.000
_cell.length_c   1.000
_cell.angle_alpha   90.00
_cell.angle_beta   90.00
_cell.angle_gamma   90.00
#
_symmetry.space_group_name_H-M   'P 1'
#
loop_
_entity.id
_entity.type
_entity.pdbx_description
1 polymer ?
#
loop_
_entity_poly.entity_id
_entity_poly.type
_entity_poly.pdbx_seq_one_letter_code
_entity_poly.pdbx_strand_id
1 'polypeptide(L)'
;MGIKVCIFAVLAWVSGLVFALQAQVREQQIPSVVQKDGRYALMVDGAPFLILGAQANNSSDWPSTLPRVWPAIEYLHANTLEIPIYWEQFEPEQGQFDYSQMDTILAQAREHHVRLVLLWFGTWKNGSQHYMPEWMKLDPQRYSHVTNQSGESVDSPSPFSVASLDADIQAFTAFMQHLKAVDTERTVLMVQVENETGTWGTLRDYSGAAEKLFDSPVPIEVLKAMNRISVANSSWRDAFGPDADVFFHAWAVARYVGQVAAVGKAVYPLPLYVNAALRDPFKGAPGSYESGGPTDNVIPIWKAEAPAIDILAPDIYMLDTPTYLKVLELYHRSDNALFIPETAGTSHAARLMFSALGLEAIGYAPFGLDYTQTNHSERMVPDAPNAFLDPTAQNYKLLGPIMRDIARLNYEGKLQAVAEIEDQPAQTLHFGAWDAVVSYGRSRGGSPSGNPEPIGRALVAQLSVNRFLVAAYYCSVDFRPAGTEEQQKSQHIVLGAGQTPSALIDGKWQHRQFLRVEEGTYEDGMFVSNRILNGDQTDWGLRFNAEPEVLRVSVATY
;
A
#
# COMPACT_ATOMS: atom_id res chain seq x y z
N MET A 1 -68.24 0.44 13.47
CA MET A 1 -67.30 1.03 12.52
C MET A 1 -66.10 1.70 13.23
N GLY A 2 -65.71 1.21 14.41
CA GLY A 2 -64.67 1.84 15.29
C GLY A 2 -63.45 1.00 15.64
N ILE A 3 -63.34 -0.26 15.18
CA ILE A 3 -62.22 -1.15 15.61
C ILE A 3 -61.14 -1.33 14.53
N LYS A 4 -61.41 -1.01 13.27
CA LYS A 4 -60.43 -1.17 12.20
C LYS A 4 -59.39 -0.03 12.07
N VAL A 5 -59.66 1.14 12.63
CA VAL A 5 -58.77 2.31 12.55
C VAL A 5 -57.61 2.25 13.58
N CYS A 6 -57.83 1.62 14.74
CA CYS A 6 -56.77 1.52 15.78
C CYS A 6 -55.66 0.51 15.45
N ILE A 7 -55.92 -0.53 14.64
CA ILE A 7 -54.91 -1.55 14.31
C ILE A 7 -53.89 -1.03 13.29
N PHE A 8 -54.32 -0.15 12.36
CA PHE A 8 -53.41 0.47 11.39
C PHE A 8 -52.44 1.50 12.03
N ALA A 9 -52.90 2.23 13.04
CA ALA A 9 -52.07 3.21 13.74
C ALA A 9 -50.99 2.54 14.60
N VAL A 10 -51.29 1.40 15.25
CA VAL A 10 -50.33 0.65 16.06
C VAL A 10 -49.26 -0.04 15.22
N LEU A 11 -49.63 -0.58 14.04
CA LEU A 11 -48.68 -1.17 13.09
C LEU A 11 -47.73 -0.13 12.48
N ALA A 12 -48.20 1.09 12.19
CA ALA A 12 -47.35 2.17 11.69
C ALA A 12 -46.35 2.67 12.76
N TRP A 13 -46.74 2.69 14.03
CA TRP A 13 -45.86 3.06 15.14
C TRP A 13 -44.82 1.99 15.45
N VAL A 14 -45.17 0.71 15.39
CA VAL A 14 -44.24 -0.39 15.58
C VAL A 14 -43.23 -0.48 14.42
N SER A 15 -43.67 -0.26 13.19
CA SER A 15 -42.78 -0.21 12.03
C SER A 15 -41.83 0.99 12.08
N GLY A 16 -42.28 2.16 12.53
CA GLY A 16 -41.45 3.34 12.71
C GLY A 16 -40.44 3.17 13.82
N LEU A 17 -40.77 2.48 14.92
CA LEU A 17 -39.83 2.17 16.00
C LEU A 17 -38.79 1.11 15.58
N VAL A 18 -39.14 0.14 14.77
CA VAL A 18 -38.19 -0.86 14.24
C VAL A 18 -37.23 -0.22 13.25
N PHE A 19 -37.68 0.70 12.40
CA PHE A 19 -36.78 1.49 11.54
C PHE A 19 -35.91 2.48 12.33
N ALA A 20 -36.43 3.10 13.39
CA ALA A 20 -35.65 3.97 14.29
C ALA A 20 -34.65 3.19 15.15
N LEU A 21 -34.94 1.93 15.55
CA LEU A 21 -33.96 1.08 16.24
C LEU A 21 -32.87 0.51 15.30
N GLN A 22 -33.13 0.38 14.00
CA GLN A 22 -32.11 0.01 13.03
C GLN A 22 -31.21 1.18 12.60
N ALA A 23 -31.60 2.42 12.89
CA ALA A 23 -30.74 3.59 12.84
C ALA A 23 -29.89 3.77 14.13
N GLN A 24 -29.98 2.83 15.08
CA GLN A 24 -29.09 2.81 16.25
C GLN A 24 -27.67 2.48 15.78
N VAL A 25 -26.87 3.56 15.70
CA VAL A 25 -25.42 3.58 15.85
C VAL A 25 -24.80 2.20 15.54
N ARG A 26 -24.54 1.92 14.28
CA ARG A 26 -23.46 0.98 13.96
C ARG A 26 -22.23 1.60 14.63
N GLU A 27 -21.84 1.06 15.77
CA GLU A 27 -20.56 1.36 16.37
C GLU A 27 -19.54 1.18 15.23
N GLN A 28 -18.93 2.28 14.78
CA GLN A 28 -18.03 2.20 13.63
C GLN A 28 -16.91 1.23 13.99
N GLN A 29 -16.83 0.16 13.25
CA GLN A 29 -15.83 -0.88 13.49
C GLN A 29 -14.43 -0.29 13.33
N ILE A 30 -13.55 -0.59 14.28
CA ILE A 30 -12.14 -0.22 14.19
C ILE A 30 -11.58 -0.82 12.89
N PRO A 31 -10.87 -0.03 12.07
CA PRO A 31 -10.18 -0.56 10.89
C PRO A 31 -9.32 -1.78 11.24
N SER A 32 -9.27 -2.76 10.37
CA SER A 32 -8.52 -4.00 10.63
C SER A 32 -8.00 -4.62 9.34
N VAL A 33 -6.83 -5.24 9.41
CA VAL A 33 -6.31 -6.08 8.32
C VAL A 33 -6.81 -7.49 8.53
N VAL A 34 -7.47 -8.04 7.51
CA VAL A 34 -8.00 -9.41 7.53
C VAL A 34 -7.36 -10.24 6.43
N GLN A 35 -7.28 -11.54 6.67
CA GLN A 35 -6.70 -12.50 5.72
C GLN A 35 -7.69 -13.61 5.38
N LYS A 36 -7.70 -14.00 4.12
CA LYS A 36 -8.43 -15.18 3.62
C LYS A 36 -7.68 -15.77 2.43
N ASP A 37 -7.41 -17.07 2.46
CA ASP A 37 -6.76 -17.82 1.37
C ASP A 37 -5.43 -17.19 0.90
N GLY A 38 -4.65 -16.64 1.85
CA GLY A 38 -3.38 -15.96 1.58
C GLY A 38 -3.50 -14.51 1.13
N ARG A 39 -4.72 -14.00 0.88
CA ARG A 39 -5.01 -12.63 0.46
C ARG A 39 -5.39 -11.75 1.63
N TYR A 40 -5.08 -10.47 1.52
CA TYR A 40 -5.36 -9.49 2.57
C TYR A 40 -6.34 -8.43 2.11
N ALA A 41 -7.06 -7.86 3.07
CA ALA A 41 -7.84 -6.64 2.87
C ALA A 41 -7.75 -5.75 4.12
N LEU A 42 -7.69 -4.44 3.91
CA LEU A 42 -7.96 -3.45 4.94
C LEU A 42 -9.48 -3.27 5.02
N MET A 43 -10.06 -3.59 6.17
CA MET A 43 -11.49 -3.40 6.44
C MET A 43 -11.73 -2.01 7.04
N VAL A 44 -12.53 -1.22 6.38
CA VAL A 44 -12.95 0.12 6.84
C VAL A 44 -14.47 0.23 6.69
N ASP A 45 -15.16 0.64 7.75
CA ASP A 45 -16.62 0.70 7.80
C ASP A 45 -17.30 -0.65 7.48
N GLY A 46 -16.61 -1.75 7.84
CA GLY A 46 -17.11 -3.12 7.64
C GLY A 46 -16.97 -3.66 6.21
N ALA A 47 -16.24 -2.99 5.34
CA ALA A 47 -16.00 -3.42 3.95
C ALA A 47 -14.53 -3.23 3.52
N PRO A 48 -14.02 -4.02 2.56
CA PRO A 48 -12.69 -3.82 1.99
C PRO A 48 -12.49 -2.40 1.46
N PHE A 49 -11.32 -1.85 1.71
CA PHE A 49 -10.92 -0.50 1.35
C PHE A 49 -9.55 -0.53 0.69
N LEU A 50 -9.39 0.19 -0.42
CA LEU A 50 -8.09 0.42 -1.04
C LEU A 50 -7.60 1.81 -0.67
N ILE A 51 -6.44 1.91 -0.04
CA ILE A 51 -5.79 3.19 0.18
C ILE A 51 -5.27 3.72 -1.16
N LEU A 52 -5.83 4.84 -1.60
CA LEU A 52 -5.30 5.72 -2.63
C LEU A 52 -4.70 6.90 -1.89
N GLY A 53 -3.48 6.72 -1.39
CA GLY A 53 -2.86 7.59 -0.43
C GLY A 53 -1.92 8.61 -1.05
N ALA A 54 -1.59 9.64 -0.28
CA ALA A 54 -0.48 10.54 -0.54
C ALA A 54 0.20 10.84 0.79
N GLN A 55 1.52 10.67 0.84
CA GLN A 55 2.29 11.03 2.01
C GLN A 55 2.73 12.49 1.90
N ALA A 56 2.43 13.26 2.96
CA ALA A 56 2.89 14.64 3.07
C ALA A 56 4.41 14.72 3.27
N ASN A 57 4.99 15.86 2.93
CA ASN A 57 6.40 16.11 3.24
C ASN A 57 6.66 16.11 4.76
N ASN A 58 7.90 15.82 5.15
CA ASN A 58 8.28 15.58 6.54
C ASN A 58 7.95 16.71 7.54
N SER A 59 7.75 17.94 7.11
CA SER A 59 7.44 19.07 7.99
C SER A 59 6.12 19.76 7.61
N SER A 60 5.14 18.98 7.16
CA SER A 60 3.89 19.49 6.60
C SER A 60 2.70 19.49 7.55
N ASP A 61 2.84 18.94 8.76
CA ASP A 61 1.74 18.79 9.70
C ASP A 61 1.45 20.05 10.58
N TRP A 62 2.25 21.11 10.43
CA TRP A 62 2.04 22.34 11.18
C TRP A 62 0.76 23.08 10.73
N PRO A 63 0.05 23.77 11.65
CA PRO A 63 -1.12 24.59 11.28
C PRO A 63 -0.85 25.59 10.17
N SER A 64 0.40 26.10 10.08
CA SER A 64 0.82 27.03 9.02
C SER A 64 1.05 26.39 7.66
N THR A 65 1.28 25.09 7.59
CA THR A 65 1.57 24.33 6.37
C THR A 65 0.37 23.54 5.85
N LEU A 66 -0.52 23.07 6.73
CA LEU A 66 -1.73 22.32 6.35
C LEU A 66 -2.57 22.96 5.24
N PRO A 67 -2.74 24.32 5.17
CA PRO A 67 -3.41 24.99 4.05
C PRO A 67 -2.76 24.73 2.68
N ARG A 68 -1.54 24.18 2.65
CA ARG A 68 -0.80 23.81 1.42
C ARG A 68 -0.82 22.29 1.19
N VAL A 69 -1.27 21.51 2.15
CA VAL A 69 -1.44 20.06 2.03
C VAL A 69 -2.79 19.73 1.39
N TRP A 70 -3.88 20.20 1.95
CA TRP A 70 -5.23 19.82 1.53
C TRP A 70 -5.54 20.07 0.06
N PRO A 71 -5.17 21.22 -0.56
CA PRO A 71 -5.42 21.42 -1.99
C PRO A 71 -4.70 20.40 -2.89
N ALA A 72 -3.54 19.88 -2.46
CA ALA A 72 -2.85 18.84 -3.21
C ALA A 72 -3.57 17.49 -3.09
N ILE A 73 -4.04 17.14 -1.88
CA ILE A 73 -4.80 15.92 -1.62
C ILE A 73 -6.10 15.90 -2.43
N GLU A 74 -6.80 17.04 -2.49
CA GLU A 74 -8.01 17.19 -3.31
C GLU A 74 -7.69 17.05 -4.80
N TYR A 75 -6.64 17.71 -5.30
CA TYR A 75 -6.21 17.59 -6.69
C TYR A 75 -5.84 16.17 -7.08
N LEU A 76 -5.19 15.45 -6.18
CA LEU A 76 -4.84 14.05 -6.36
C LEU A 76 -6.05 13.12 -6.40
N HIS A 77 -7.22 13.53 -5.92
CA HIS A 77 -8.35 12.66 -5.62
C HIS A 77 -7.97 11.54 -4.62
N ALA A 78 -7.05 11.81 -3.72
CA ALA A 78 -6.63 10.85 -2.72
C ALA A 78 -7.73 10.65 -1.67
N ASN A 79 -7.94 9.41 -1.25
CA ASN A 79 -8.90 9.09 -0.19
C ASN A 79 -8.25 9.00 1.20
N THR A 80 -6.92 9.05 1.24
CA THR A 80 -6.13 8.91 2.46
C THR A 80 -4.92 9.83 2.42
N LEU A 81 -4.69 10.56 3.51
CA LEU A 81 -3.46 11.32 3.75
C LEU A 81 -2.59 10.57 4.75
N GLU A 82 -1.33 10.33 4.40
CA GLU A 82 -0.29 9.90 5.32
C GLU A 82 0.46 11.11 5.84
N ILE A 83 0.45 11.34 7.16
CA ILE A 83 0.99 12.56 7.76
C ILE A 83 1.71 12.27 9.07
N PRO A 84 2.91 12.84 9.29
CA PRO A 84 3.69 12.58 10.48
C PRO A 84 3.10 13.23 11.74
N ILE A 85 3.39 12.59 12.88
CA ILE A 85 3.31 13.16 14.21
C ILE A 85 4.72 13.09 14.78
N TYR A 86 5.32 14.23 15.08
CA TYR A 86 6.72 14.31 15.54
C TYR A 86 6.77 14.20 17.07
N TRP A 87 7.58 13.29 17.57
CA TRP A 87 7.73 13.12 19.02
C TRP A 87 8.22 14.40 19.71
N GLU A 88 9.20 15.11 19.11
CA GLU A 88 9.73 16.37 19.69
C GLU A 88 8.69 17.48 19.88
N GLN A 89 7.61 17.47 19.08
CA GLN A 89 6.47 18.39 19.24
C GLN A 89 5.41 17.82 20.17
N PHE A 90 5.16 16.53 20.06
CA PHE A 90 4.17 15.82 20.87
C PHE A 90 4.58 15.80 22.36
N GLU A 91 5.89 15.74 22.66
CA GLU A 91 6.44 15.76 24.03
C GLU A 91 7.62 16.76 24.11
N PRO A 92 7.37 18.09 24.04
CA PRO A 92 8.42 19.10 24.07
C PRO A 92 9.20 19.15 25.39
N GLU A 93 8.58 18.80 26.50
CA GLU A 93 9.19 18.58 27.80
C GLU A 93 8.83 17.20 28.32
N GLN A 94 9.77 16.53 28.99
CA GLN A 94 9.58 15.15 29.46
C GLN A 94 8.29 14.98 30.28
N GLY A 95 7.39 14.14 29.82
CA GLY A 95 6.11 13.84 30.45
C GLY A 95 5.01 14.89 30.21
N GLN A 96 5.25 15.90 29.37
CA GLN A 96 4.27 16.90 28.99
C GLN A 96 3.88 16.74 27.53
N PHE A 97 2.65 16.27 27.28
CA PHE A 97 2.17 15.94 25.95
C PHE A 97 1.29 17.04 25.38
N ASP A 98 1.59 17.49 24.15
CA ASP A 98 0.77 18.43 23.37
C ASP A 98 0.01 17.67 22.27
N TYR A 99 -1.30 17.61 22.40
CA TYR A 99 -2.20 16.94 21.46
C TYR A 99 -2.77 17.86 20.38
N SER A 100 -2.50 19.17 20.45
CA SER A 100 -3.19 20.20 19.65
C SER A 100 -3.03 19.99 18.14
N GLN A 101 -1.87 19.54 17.72
CA GLN A 101 -1.57 19.28 16.32
C GLN A 101 -2.34 18.07 15.78
N MET A 102 -2.35 16.97 16.51
CA MET A 102 -3.10 15.77 16.16
C MET A 102 -4.61 16.08 16.08
N ASP A 103 -5.15 16.83 17.04
CA ASP A 103 -6.55 17.24 17.06
C ASP A 103 -6.89 18.11 15.82
N THR A 104 -5.98 19.01 15.45
CA THR A 104 -6.12 19.85 14.25
C THR A 104 -6.16 19.03 12.97
N ILE A 105 -5.23 18.07 12.82
CA ILE A 105 -5.16 17.18 11.65
C ILE A 105 -6.43 16.34 11.54
N LEU A 106 -6.89 15.75 12.65
CA LEU A 106 -8.11 14.95 12.69
C LEU A 106 -9.35 15.78 12.29
N ALA A 107 -9.48 17.00 12.83
CA ALA A 107 -10.60 17.87 12.51
C ALA A 107 -10.62 18.24 11.02
N GLN A 108 -9.47 18.66 10.48
CA GLN A 108 -9.37 19.03 9.06
C GLN A 108 -9.55 17.82 8.13
N ALA A 109 -9.02 16.65 8.46
CA ALA A 109 -9.23 15.44 7.65
C ALA A 109 -10.72 15.09 7.53
N ARG A 110 -11.50 15.27 8.59
CA ARG A 110 -12.96 15.10 8.57
C ARG A 110 -13.65 16.14 7.70
N GLU A 111 -13.22 17.40 7.79
CA GLU A 111 -13.74 18.50 6.95
C GLU A 111 -13.51 18.22 5.46
N HIS A 112 -12.33 17.71 5.11
CA HIS A 112 -11.95 17.34 3.74
C HIS A 112 -12.43 15.94 3.32
N HIS A 113 -13.13 15.18 4.18
CA HIS A 113 -13.60 13.81 3.92
C HIS A 113 -12.49 12.83 3.53
N VAL A 114 -11.29 13.01 4.08
CA VAL A 114 -10.11 12.18 3.84
C VAL A 114 -9.82 11.33 5.07
N ARG A 115 -9.43 10.07 4.88
CA ARG A 115 -8.92 9.20 5.94
C ARG A 115 -7.45 9.50 6.21
N LEU A 116 -6.96 9.04 7.35
CA LEU A 116 -5.58 9.27 7.79
C LEU A 116 -4.82 7.97 8.01
N VAL A 117 -3.55 7.99 7.68
CA VAL A 117 -2.53 7.14 8.25
C VAL A 117 -1.57 8.05 9.01
N LEU A 118 -1.43 7.84 10.31
CA LEU A 118 -0.55 8.65 11.14
C LEU A 118 0.82 8.00 11.24
N LEU A 119 1.87 8.79 11.01
CA LEU A 119 3.25 8.32 11.01
C LEU A 119 3.91 8.77 12.32
N TRP A 120 4.14 7.85 13.25
CA TRP A 120 4.86 8.15 14.48
C TRP A 120 6.35 8.30 14.19
N PHE A 121 6.83 9.53 14.05
CA PHE A 121 8.25 9.84 13.96
C PHE A 121 8.82 9.92 15.37
N GLY A 122 9.16 8.76 15.91
CA GLY A 122 9.61 8.56 17.28
C GLY A 122 11.12 8.51 17.41
N THR A 123 11.63 7.36 17.82
CA THR A 123 13.06 7.13 18.04
C THR A 123 13.86 7.18 16.74
N TRP A 124 13.32 6.64 15.63
CA TRP A 124 13.99 6.66 14.33
C TRP A 124 13.22 7.44 13.27
N LYS A 125 13.98 8.17 12.46
CA LYS A 125 13.59 8.66 11.13
C LYS A 125 14.80 8.57 10.22
N ASN A 126 14.73 7.74 9.15
CA ASN A 126 15.83 7.47 8.22
C ASN A 126 17.11 7.01 8.94
N GLY A 127 16.96 6.07 9.89
CA GLY A 127 18.07 5.52 10.67
C GLY A 127 18.72 6.47 11.68
N SER A 128 18.13 7.60 11.97
CA SER A 128 18.68 8.67 12.81
C SER A 128 17.65 9.21 13.81
N GLN A 129 18.12 9.98 14.80
CA GLN A 129 17.32 10.55 15.89
C GLN A 129 16.57 11.85 15.51
N HIS A 130 16.26 12.10 14.25
CA HIS A 130 15.81 13.40 13.77
C HIS A 130 14.67 14.03 14.59
N TYR A 131 13.66 13.25 14.97
CA TYR A 131 12.45 13.73 15.66
C TYR A 131 12.35 13.31 17.12
N MET A 132 13.41 12.74 17.72
CA MET A 132 13.51 12.59 19.16
C MET A 132 13.45 13.96 19.85
N PRO A 133 12.84 14.09 21.03
CA PRO A 133 12.79 15.33 21.79
C PRO A 133 14.18 15.90 22.13
N GLU A 134 14.31 17.23 22.20
CA GLU A 134 15.57 17.90 22.54
C GLU A 134 16.15 17.43 23.88
N TRP A 135 15.30 17.20 24.88
CA TRP A 135 15.73 16.74 26.20
C TRP A 135 16.36 15.33 26.16
N MET A 136 16.08 14.51 25.14
CA MET A 136 16.76 13.24 24.90
C MET A 136 18.07 13.45 24.14
N LYS A 137 18.05 14.24 23.06
CA LYS A 137 19.24 14.55 22.25
C LYS A 137 20.37 15.18 23.05
N LEU A 138 20.02 15.95 24.08
CA LEU A 138 20.97 16.64 24.96
C LEU A 138 21.54 15.77 26.09
N ASP A 139 21.06 14.54 26.28
CA ASP A 139 21.55 13.58 27.28
C ASP A 139 21.95 12.23 26.65
N PRO A 140 22.99 12.19 25.80
CA PRO A 140 23.44 10.96 25.14
C PRO A 140 24.04 9.92 26.09
N GLN A 141 24.30 10.28 27.36
CA GLN A 141 24.73 9.31 28.37
C GLN A 141 23.56 8.43 28.82
N ARG A 142 22.37 9.00 28.94
CA ARG A 142 21.15 8.30 29.28
C ARG A 142 20.49 7.67 28.06
N TYR A 143 20.43 8.38 26.96
CA TYR A 143 19.81 7.97 25.70
C TYR A 143 20.92 7.61 24.68
N SER A 144 21.49 6.43 24.88
CA SER A 144 22.70 6.02 24.16
C SER A 144 22.46 5.78 22.67
N HIS A 145 23.47 6.13 21.91
CA HIS A 145 23.55 5.86 20.47
C HIS A 145 24.26 4.52 20.17
N VAL A 146 24.07 4.06 18.94
CA VAL A 146 24.82 2.93 18.39
C VAL A 146 26.31 3.26 18.36
N THR A 147 27.12 2.31 18.74
CA THR A 147 28.58 2.38 18.66
C THR A 147 29.06 1.56 17.47
N ASN A 148 29.86 2.14 16.60
CA ASN A 148 30.44 1.43 15.45
C ASN A 148 31.62 0.50 15.87
N GLN A 149 32.12 -0.26 14.93
CA GLN A 149 33.24 -1.20 15.18
C GLN A 149 34.52 -0.52 15.66
N SER A 150 34.73 0.77 15.38
CA SER A 150 35.88 1.57 15.86
C SER A 150 35.68 2.12 17.28
N GLY A 151 34.53 1.90 17.90
CA GLY A 151 34.20 2.42 19.22
C GLY A 151 33.65 3.85 19.20
N GLU A 152 33.29 4.37 18.03
CA GLU A 152 32.74 5.71 17.84
C GLU A 152 31.21 5.67 17.85
N SER A 153 30.56 6.69 18.43
CA SER A 153 29.10 6.87 18.36
C SER A 153 28.69 7.29 16.95
N VAL A 154 27.62 6.68 16.44
CA VAL A 154 26.97 7.09 15.18
C VAL A 154 25.67 7.82 15.46
N ASP A 155 25.16 8.60 14.51
CA ASP A 155 23.90 9.33 14.64
C ASP A 155 22.69 8.39 14.44
N SER A 156 22.57 7.42 15.34
CA SER A 156 21.44 6.50 15.40
C SER A 156 21.24 6.04 16.85
N PRO A 157 20.02 6.05 17.36
CA PRO A 157 19.72 5.55 18.70
C PRO A 157 20.03 4.04 18.80
N SER A 158 20.61 3.64 19.94
CA SER A 158 20.86 2.24 20.20
C SER A 158 19.58 1.47 20.53
N PRO A 159 19.27 0.36 19.84
CA PRO A 159 18.13 -0.49 20.21
C PRO A 159 18.28 -1.17 21.57
N PHE A 160 19.45 -1.02 22.22
CA PHE A 160 19.71 -1.51 23.57
C PHE A 160 19.60 -0.42 24.65
N SER A 161 19.24 0.82 24.28
CA SER A 161 18.97 1.91 25.22
C SER A 161 17.60 1.69 25.90
N VAL A 162 17.63 1.16 27.12
CA VAL A 162 16.41 0.96 27.93
C VAL A 162 15.71 2.29 28.20
N ALA A 163 16.47 3.36 28.45
CA ALA A 163 15.90 4.68 28.72
C ALA A 163 15.16 5.26 27.49
N SER A 164 15.68 5.04 26.27
CA SER A 164 15.00 5.46 25.04
C SER A 164 13.73 4.65 24.81
N LEU A 165 13.79 3.34 25.01
CA LEU A 165 12.63 2.45 24.90
C LEU A 165 11.52 2.81 25.88
N ASP A 166 11.86 3.04 27.15
CA ASP A 166 10.87 3.40 28.18
C ASP A 166 10.20 4.75 27.89
N ALA A 167 10.96 5.72 27.38
CA ALA A 167 10.44 7.03 27.00
C ALA A 167 9.50 6.93 25.78
N ASP A 168 9.89 6.20 24.74
CA ASP A 168 9.08 5.98 23.53
C ASP A 168 7.79 5.23 23.86
N ILE A 169 7.87 4.17 24.67
CA ILE A 169 6.68 3.45 25.17
C ILE A 169 5.71 4.40 25.89
N GLN A 170 6.21 5.31 26.72
CA GLN A 170 5.35 6.28 27.42
C GLN A 170 4.69 7.26 26.45
N ALA A 171 5.47 7.83 25.53
CA ALA A 171 4.96 8.78 24.54
C ALA A 171 3.96 8.12 23.58
N PHE A 172 4.31 6.96 23.02
CA PHE A 172 3.41 6.23 22.11
C PHE A 172 2.14 5.74 22.81
N THR A 173 2.22 5.36 24.08
CA THR A 173 1.04 5.02 24.89
C THR A 173 0.11 6.23 25.04
N ALA A 174 0.66 7.41 25.38
CA ALA A 174 -0.12 8.65 25.49
C ALA A 174 -0.76 9.06 24.16
N PHE A 175 0.00 8.95 23.05
CA PHE A 175 -0.49 9.17 21.69
C PHE A 175 -1.68 8.27 21.37
N MET A 176 -1.55 6.95 21.56
CA MET A 176 -2.61 5.99 21.25
C MET A 176 -3.82 6.11 22.17
N GLN A 177 -3.64 6.50 23.44
CA GLN A 177 -4.73 6.77 24.39
C GLN A 177 -5.55 7.97 23.94
N HIS A 178 -4.89 9.08 23.57
CA HIS A 178 -5.57 10.26 23.10
C HIS A 178 -6.27 9.99 21.77
N LEU A 179 -5.58 9.36 20.81
CA LEU A 179 -6.16 8.98 19.52
C LEU A 179 -7.45 8.16 19.70
N LYS A 180 -7.43 7.15 20.56
CA LYS A 180 -8.62 6.35 20.87
C LYS A 180 -9.78 7.18 21.39
N ALA A 181 -9.48 8.19 22.22
CA ALA A 181 -10.49 9.04 22.83
C ALA A 181 -11.13 10.02 21.83
N VAL A 182 -10.35 10.57 20.89
CA VAL A 182 -10.81 11.63 19.97
C VAL A 182 -11.24 11.13 18.58
N ASP A 183 -10.72 9.98 18.13
CA ASP A 183 -11.07 9.42 16.81
C ASP A 183 -12.33 8.55 16.86
N THR A 184 -13.43 9.14 17.31
CA THR A 184 -14.74 8.48 17.37
C THR A 184 -15.33 8.13 16.02
N GLU A 185 -14.92 8.82 14.96
CA GLU A 185 -15.37 8.64 13.58
C GLU A 185 -14.49 7.66 12.78
N ARG A 186 -13.49 7.06 13.41
CA ARG A 186 -12.54 6.13 12.75
C ARG A 186 -11.87 6.75 11.53
N THR A 187 -11.50 8.01 11.64
CA THR A 187 -10.81 8.78 10.60
C THR A 187 -9.43 8.16 10.31
N VAL A 188 -8.76 7.63 11.35
CA VAL A 188 -7.45 6.99 11.24
C VAL A 188 -7.61 5.51 10.89
N LEU A 189 -6.95 5.09 9.82
CA LEU A 189 -6.98 3.72 9.29
C LEU A 189 -5.89 2.84 9.88
N MET A 190 -4.69 3.37 10.00
CA MET A 190 -3.47 2.69 10.45
C MET A 190 -2.52 3.68 11.12
N VAL A 191 -1.56 3.15 11.88
CA VAL A 191 -0.44 3.93 12.41
C VAL A 191 0.87 3.27 11.99
N GLN A 192 1.79 4.07 11.43
CA GLN A 192 3.19 3.69 11.26
C GLN A 192 3.90 3.84 12.60
N VAL A 193 4.64 2.83 12.99
CA VAL A 193 5.48 2.87 14.21
C VAL A 193 6.91 3.09 13.79
N GLU A 194 7.47 4.23 14.14
CA GLU A 194 8.76 4.71 13.67
C GLU A 194 8.78 4.99 12.15
N ASN A 195 9.93 5.40 11.62
CA ASN A 195 10.10 5.53 10.18
C ASN A 195 11.50 5.10 9.75
N GLU A 196 11.57 4.18 8.79
CA GLU A 196 12.81 3.65 8.23
C GLU A 196 13.83 3.39 9.34
N THR A 197 13.48 2.42 10.18
CA THR A 197 14.24 2.07 11.39
C THR A 197 15.54 1.36 11.06
N GLY A 198 16.60 1.71 11.77
CA GLY A 198 17.89 1.04 11.56
C GLY A 198 19.07 1.97 11.78
N THR A 199 20.17 1.67 11.11
CA THR A 199 21.42 2.40 11.31
C THR A 199 22.25 2.45 10.03
N TRP A 200 22.72 3.64 9.67
CA TRP A 200 23.74 3.85 8.65
C TRP A 200 25.15 3.88 9.26
N GLY A 201 26.15 3.55 8.46
CA GLY A 201 27.56 3.68 8.84
C GLY A 201 28.11 2.54 9.70
N THR A 202 27.28 1.57 10.10
CA THR A 202 27.70 0.35 10.80
C THR A 202 26.70 -0.78 10.55
N LEU A 203 27.13 -2.04 10.72
CA LEU A 203 26.25 -3.21 10.51
C LEU A 203 25.37 -3.48 11.73
N ARG A 204 25.85 -3.12 12.93
CA ARG A 204 25.14 -3.28 14.20
C ARG A 204 25.71 -2.33 15.28
N ASP A 205 25.10 -2.34 16.43
CA ASP A 205 25.68 -1.78 17.65
C ASP A 205 26.80 -2.69 18.18
N TYR A 206 27.99 -2.11 18.41
CA TYR A 206 29.16 -2.75 19.00
C TYR A 206 29.41 -2.26 20.44
N SER A 207 28.42 -1.65 21.10
CA SER A 207 28.50 -1.30 22.52
C SER A 207 28.73 -2.54 23.38
N GLY A 208 29.30 -2.37 24.58
CA GLY A 208 29.55 -3.50 25.48
C GLY A 208 28.27 -4.27 25.90
N ALA A 209 27.12 -3.63 25.87
CA ALA A 209 25.82 -4.29 26.07
C ALA A 209 25.44 -5.18 24.86
N ALA A 210 25.62 -4.65 23.67
CA ALA A 210 25.35 -5.36 22.42
C ALA A 210 26.30 -6.55 22.22
N GLU A 211 27.61 -6.39 22.49
CA GLU A 211 28.59 -7.47 22.37
C GLU A 211 28.23 -8.69 23.24
N LYS A 212 27.82 -8.46 24.49
CA LYS A 212 27.39 -9.56 25.37
C LYS A 212 26.23 -10.36 24.82
N LEU A 213 25.28 -9.68 24.18
CA LEU A 213 24.11 -10.34 23.57
C LEU A 213 24.48 -11.02 22.26
N PHE A 214 25.39 -10.43 21.48
CA PHE A 214 25.88 -11.02 20.24
C PHE A 214 26.64 -12.32 20.45
N ASP A 215 27.40 -12.40 21.55
CA ASP A 215 28.12 -13.62 21.94
C ASP A 215 27.23 -14.66 22.65
N SER A 216 26.01 -14.29 23.01
CA SER A 216 25.03 -15.19 23.63
C SER A 216 24.36 -16.11 22.58
N PRO A 217 23.75 -17.23 22.99
CA PRO A 217 22.98 -18.07 22.08
C PRO A 217 21.86 -17.28 21.39
N VAL A 218 21.68 -17.53 20.09
CA VAL A 218 20.55 -16.96 19.32
C VAL A 218 19.22 -17.38 19.94
N PRO A 219 18.25 -16.46 20.12
CA PRO A 219 16.90 -16.82 20.57
C PRO A 219 16.28 -17.91 19.69
N ILE A 220 15.60 -18.87 20.31
CA ILE A 220 15.08 -20.03 19.59
C ILE A 220 13.99 -19.64 18.58
N GLU A 221 13.24 -18.56 18.86
CA GLU A 221 12.22 -18.00 17.97
C GLU A 221 12.83 -17.48 16.67
N VAL A 222 13.99 -16.79 16.75
CA VAL A 222 14.75 -16.34 15.58
C VAL A 222 15.24 -17.54 14.76
N LEU A 223 15.80 -18.56 15.43
CA LEU A 223 16.25 -19.79 14.74
C LEU A 223 15.10 -20.50 14.05
N LYS A 224 13.91 -20.55 14.68
CA LYS A 224 12.69 -21.10 14.06
C LYS A 224 12.27 -20.30 12.83
N ALA A 225 12.18 -18.99 12.98
CA ALA A 225 11.78 -18.07 11.90
C ALA A 225 12.72 -18.15 10.68
N MET A 226 14.02 -18.32 10.95
CA MET A 226 15.06 -18.42 9.92
C MET A 226 15.36 -19.85 9.46
N ASN A 227 14.55 -20.84 9.89
CA ASN A 227 14.74 -22.27 9.57
C ASN A 227 16.15 -22.82 9.95
N ARG A 228 16.68 -22.38 11.12
CA ARG A 228 18.00 -22.74 11.64
C ARG A 228 17.96 -23.48 12.98
N ILE A 229 16.90 -24.21 13.30
CA ILE A 229 16.73 -24.92 14.58
C ILE A 229 17.87 -25.92 14.85
N SER A 230 18.48 -26.49 13.81
CA SER A 230 19.57 -27.46 13.92
C SER A 230 20.83 -26.91 14.61
N VAL A 231 20.97 -25.58 14.71
CA VAL A 231 22.07 -24.90 15.38
C VAL A 231 21.65 -24.25 16.72
N ALA A 232 20.65 -24.82 17.38
CA ALA A 232 20.22 -24.35 18.70
C ALA A 232 21.40 -24.29 19.69
N ASN A 233 21.42 -23.24 20.52
CA ASN A 233 22.51 -22.87 21.43
C ASN A 233 23.79 -22.35 20.77
N SER A 234 23.81 -22.11 19.45
CA SER A 234 24.94 -21.47 18.77
C SER A 234 24.92 -19.96 18.97
N SER A 235 26.10 -19.33 18.90
CA SER A 235 26.23 -17.88 18.80
C SER A 235 25.67 -17.36 17.48
N TRP A 236 25.45 -16.04 17.37
CA TRP A 236 25.03 -15.42 16.13
C TRP A 236 25.98 -15.70 14.97
N ARG A 237 27.32 -15.66 15.23
CA ARG A 237 28.34 -15.97 14.22
C ARG A 237 28.26 -17.41 13.73
N ASP A 238 28.08 -18.36 14.63
CA ASP A 238 28.01 -19.77 14.27
C ASP A 238 26.71 -20.11 13.54
N ALA A 239 25.60 -19.45 13.89
CA ALA A 239 24.30 -19.68 13.29
C ALA A 239 24.16 -19.05 11.89
N PHE A 240 24.71 -17.85 11.68
CA PHE A 240 24.43 -17.03 10.49
C PHE A 240 25.68 -16.61 9.69
N GLY A 241 26.88 -16.88 10.18
CA GLY A 241 28.12 -16.58 9.45
C GLY A 241 28.25 -15.11 9.04
N PRO A 242 28.42 -14.80 7.74
CA PRO A 242 28.60 -13.43 7.26
C PRO A 242 27.41 -12.49 7.53
N ASP A 243 26.21 -13.03 7.67
CA ASP A 243 24.99 -12.25 7.89
C ASP A 243 24.70 -11.99 9.37
N ALA A 244 25.52 -12.54 10.29
CA ALA A 244 25.28 -12.51 11.72
C ALA A 244 25.09 -11.09 12.28
N ASP A 245 25.94 -10.13 11.86
CA ASP A 245 25.88 -8.74 12.34
C ASP A 245 24.54 -8.08 11.93
N VAL A 246 24.11 -8.24 10.68
CA VAL A 246 22.87 -7.67 10.15
C VAL A 246 21.65 -8.32 10.79
N PHE A 247 21.65 -9.65 10.96
CA PHE A 247 20.52 -10.36 11.55
C PHE A 247 20.38 -10.07 13.04
N PHE A 248 21.49 -9.93 13.75
CA PHE A 248 21.49 -9.50 15.15
C PHE A 248 20.92 -8.09 15.30
N HIS A 249 21.33 -7.17 14.43
CA HIS A 249 20.82 -5.79 14.50
C HIS A 249 19.35 -5.72 14.18
N ALA A 250 18.90 -6.42 13.15
CA ALA A 250 17.49 -6.53 12.81
C ALA A 250 16.65 -7.13 13.96
N TRP A 251 17.17 -8.14 14.65
CA TRP A 251 16.55 -8.69 15.86
C TRP A 251 16.41 -7.64 16.96
N ALA A 252 17.47 -6.87 17.22
CA ALA A 252 17.46 -5.86 18.28
C ALA A 252 16.47 -4.72 17.98
N VAL A 253 16.47 -4.20 16.74
CA VAL A 253 15.55 -3.14 16.30
C VAL A 253 14.11 -3.66 16.29
N ALA A 254 13.84 -4.84 15.72
CA ALA A 254 12.51 -5.43 15.70
C ALA A 254 11.95 -5.64 17.12
N ARG A 255 12.77 -6.05 18.06
CA ARG A 255 12.41 -6.21 19.46
C ARG A 255 12.06 -4.88 20.14
N TYR A 256 12.81 -3.82 19.85
CA TYR A 256 12.53 -2.48 20.36
C TYR A 256 11.18 -1.99 19.83
N VAL A 257 11.05 -1.91 18.51
CA VAL A 257 9.84 -1.43 17.83
C VAL A 257 8.62 -2.30 18.16
N GLY A 258 8.82 -3.62 18.28
CA GLY A 258 7.78 -4.56 18.69
C GLY A 258 7.21 -4.28 20.08
N GLN A 259 8.04 -3.82 21.03
CA GLN A 259 7.57 -3.42 22.38
C GLN A 259 6.78 -2.12 22.33
N VAL A 260 7.24 -1.12 21.58
CA VAL A 260 6.48 0.13 21.36
C VAL A 260 5.14 -0.16 20.69
N ALA A 261 5.13 -0.97 19.64
CA ALA A 261 3.91 -1.37 18.94
C ALA A 261 2.94 -2.14 19.84
N ALA A 262 3.44 -3.04 20.69
CA ALA A 262 2.61 -3.88 21.53
C ALA A 262 1.78 -3.06 22.56
N VAL A 263 2.38 -2.04 23.16
CA VAL A 263 1.65 -1.17 24.09
C VAL A 263 0.60 -0.32 23.38
N GLY A 264 0.93 0.22 22.21
CA GLY A 264 -0.04 0.96 21.40
C GLY A 264 -1.21 0.10 20.94
N LYS A 265 -0.93 -1.11 20.46
CA LYS A 265 -1.95 -2.09 20.03
C LYS A 265 -2.87 -2.50 21.16
N ALA A 266 -2.35 -2.64 22.39
CA ALA A 266 -3.14 -2.94 23.58
C ALA A 266 -4.08 -1.79 23.98
N VAL A 267 -3.69 -0.55 23.71
CA VAL A 267 -4.51 0.66 24.00
C VAL A 267 -5.60 0.82 22.93
N TYR A 268 -5.22 0.87 21.66
CA TYR A 268 -6.13 1.06 20.53
C TYR A 268 -5.70 0.13 19.37
N PRO A 269 -6.46 -0.95 19.10
CA PRO A 269 -6.04 -2.02 18.21
C PRO A 269 -6.19 -1.69 16.72
N LEU A 270 -5.76 -0.49 16.30
CA LEU A 270 -5.59 -0.15 14.89
C LEU A 270 -4.55 -1.05 14.23
N PRO A 271 -4.60 -1.28 12.92
CA PRO A 271 -3.49 -1.83 12.19
C PRO A 271 -2.23 -0.99 12.39
N LEU A 272 -1.12 -1.66 12.69
CA LEU A 272 0.19 -1.05 12.84
C LEU A 272 1.13 -1.57 11.74
N TYR A 273 1.96 -0.69 11.20
CA TYR A 273 2.98 -1.08 10.24
C TYR A 273 4.32 -0.41 10.50
N VAL A 274 5.37 -0.97 9.93
CA VAL A 274 6.73 -0.40 9.87
C VAL A 274 7.16 -0.40 8.42
N ASN A 275 7.79 0.70 8.00
CA ASN A 275 8.36 0.84 6.67
C ASN A 275 9.88 0.59 6.66
N ALA A 276 10.44 0.29 5.52
CA ALA A 276 11.83 -0.04 5.34
C ALA A 276 12.50 0.82 4.27
N ALA A 277 13.64 1.46 4.63
CA ALA A 277 14.66 1.82 3.66
C ALA A 277 15.24 0.52 3.08
N LEU A 278 15.05 0.32 1.79
CA LEU A 278 15.28 -0.98 1.17
C LEU A 278 16.76 -1.28 0.90
N ARG A 279 17.11 -2.54 0.97
CA ARG A 279 18.29 -3.03 0.26
C ARG A 279 17.96 -3.31 -1.22
N ASP A 280 18.93 -3.16 -2.10
CA ASP A 280 18.80 -3.65 -3.49
C ASP A 280 18.71 -5.19 -3.46
N PRO A 281 17.61 -5.82 -3.93
CA PRO A 281 17.43 -7.27 -3.84
C PRO A 281 18.42 -8.08 -4.68
N PHE A 282 19.09 -7.44 -5.65
CA PHE A 282 20.08 -8.08 -6.51
C PHE A 282 21.53 -7.79 -6.11
N LYS A 283 21.78 -6.64 -5.45
CA LYS A 283 23.14 -6.13 -5.18
C LYS A 283 23.38 -5.74 -3.71
N GLY A 284 22.35 -5.85 -2.85
CA GLY A 284 22.41 -5.37 -1.47
C GLY A 284 23.33 -6.20 -0.59
N ALA A 285 24.62 -5.88 -0.56
CA ALA A 285 25.56 -6.43 0.40
C ALA A 285 25.44 -5.74 1.77
N PRO A 286 25.74 -6.41 2.90
CA PRO A 286 25.84 -5.77 4.21
C PRO A 286 26.68 -4.49 4.17
N GLY A 287 26.15 -3.39 4.72
CA GLY A 287 26.78 -2.06 4.70
C GLY A 287 26.47 -1.19 3.48
N SER A 288 25.80 -1.71 2.44
CA SER A 288 25.33 -0.93 1.29
C SER A 288 23.90 -0.39 1.46
N TYR A 289 23.24 -0.74 2.54
CA TYR A 289 21.89 -0.32 2.90
C TYR A 289 21.78 -0.12 4.41
N GLU A 290 20.70 0.49 4.87
CA GLU A 290 20.43 0.70 6.28
C GLU A 290 20.21 -0.64 7.00
N SER A 291 21.03 -0.89 8.04
CA SER A 291 20.95 -2.14 8.78
C SER A 291 19.92 -2.05 9.92
N GLY A 292 19.09 -3.06 10.08
CA GLY A 292 18.16 -3.18 11.21
C GLY A 292 16.70 -3.11 10.84
N GLY A 293 16.31 -2.35 9.81
CA GLY A 293 14.93 -2.23 9.33
C GLY A 293 14.39 -3.54 8.73
N PRO A 294 13.08 -3.59 8.42
CA PRO A 294 12.42 -4.80 7.92
C PRO A 294 12.70 -5.05 6.42
N THR A 295 13.98 -5.09 6.04
CA THR A 295 14.39 -5.47 4.69
C THR A 295 14.03 -6.92 4.38
N ASP A 296 13.89 -7.26 3.10
CA ASP A 296 13.38 -8.55 2.61
C ASP A 296 14.07 -9.78 3.22
N ASN A 297 15.39 -9.71 3.49
CA ASN A 297 16.18 -10.80 4.05
C ASN A 297 15.96 -11.03 5.56
N VAL A 298 15.34 -10.10 6.27
CA VAL A 298 15.12 -10.17 7.72
C VAL A 298 13.64 -10.12 8.11
N ILE A 299 12.71 -10.11 7.14
CA ILE A 299 11.26 -10.19 7.40
C ILE A 299 10.90 -11.29 8.41
N PRO A 300 11.43 -12.53 8.33
CA PRO A 300 11.08 -13.56 9.30
C PRO A 300 11.48 -13.21 10.74
N ILE A 301 12.60 -12.50 10.94
CA ILE A 301 13.04 -12.03 12.26
C ILE A 301 12.06 -10.99 12.80
N TRP A 302 11.67 -10.02 11.98
CA TRP A 302 10.70 -8.98 12.33
C TRP A 302 9.33 -9.58 12.70
N LYS A 303 8.84 -10.56 11.92
CA LYS A 303 7.58 -11.25 12.22
C LYS A 303 7.63 -12.03 13.54
N ALA A 304 8.78 -12.56 13.92
CA ALA A 304 8.95 -13.28 15.18
C ALA A 304 9.03 -12.34 16.40
N GLU A 305 9.72 -11.20 16.26
CA GLU A 305 10.04 -10.31 17.38
C GLU A 305 9.03 -9.16 17.55
N ALA A 306 8.33 -8.78 16.50
CA ALA A 306 7.35 -7.69 16.50
C ALA A 306 5.94 -8.15 16.08
N PRO A 307 5.31 -9.12 16.77
CA PRO A 307 4.02 -9.69 16.36
C PRO A 307 2.84 -8.69 16.46
N ALA A 308 3.01 -7.55 17.13
CA ALA A 308 2.02 -6.48 17.16
C ALA A 308 2.00 -5.63 15.87
N ILE A 309 3.04 -5.74 15.04
CA ILE A 309 3.11 -5.11 13.71
C ILE A 309 2.39 -6.02 12.71
N ASP A 310 1.33 -5.51 12.11
CA ASP A 310 0.52 -6.25 11.13
C ASP A 310 1.23 -6.33 9.77
N ILE A 311 1.89 -5.24 9.35
CA ILE A 311 2.47 -5.10 8.02
C ILE A 311 3.92 -4.61 8.10
N LEU A 312 4.79 -5.26 7.33
CA LEU A 312 6.12 -4.78 7.02
C LEU A 312 6.09 -4.28 5.57
N ALA A 313 6.39 -3.00 5.38
CA ALA A 313 6.10 -2.29 4.14
C ALA A 313 7.37 -1.75 3.46
N PRO A 314 7.48 -1.82 2.12
CA PRO A 314 8.64 -1.32 1.40
C PRO A 314 8.47 0.15 0.98
N ASP A 315 9.52 0.96 1.16
CA ASP A 315 9.64 2.30 0.58
C ASP A 315 10.41 2.22 -0.73
N ILE A 316 9.70 2.29 -1.85
CA ILE A 316 10.28 1.90 -3.14
C ILE A 316 10.75 3.12 -3.93
N TYR A 317 12.05 3.41 -3.85
CA TYR A 317 12.72 4.46 -4.63
C TYR A 317 13.68 3.94 -5.70
N MET A 318 13.85 2.62 -5.81
CA MET A 318 14.59 1.97 -6.88
C MET A 318 13.70 1.90 -8.13
N LEU A 319 13.86 2.87 -9.04
CA LEU A 319 12.92 3.10 -10.13
C LEU A 319 13.18 2.29 -11.41
N ASP A 320 14.21 1.46 -11.48
CA ASP A 320 14.29 0.50 -12.59
C ASP A 320 13.22 -0.58 -12.44
N THR A 321 12.53 -0.89 -13.54
CA THR A 321 11.37 -1.79 -13.52
C THR A 321 11.68 -3.17 -12.92
N PRO A 322 12.78 -3.87 -13.26
CA PRO A 322 13.07 -5.18 -12.68
C PRO A 322 13.23 -5.15 -11.16
N THR A 323 13.94 -4.16 -10.62
CA THR A 323 14.15 -4.03 -9.17
C THR A 323 12.85 -3.69 -8.45
N TYR A 324 12.06 -2.75 -8.99
CA TYR A 324 10.76 -2.40 -8.44
C TYR A 324 9.82 -3.61 -8.34
N LEU A 325 9.67 -4.36 -9.44
CA LEU A 325 8.84 -5.56 -9.48
C LEU A 325 9.35 -6.65 -8.52
N LYS A 326 10.68 -6.80 -8.39
CA LYS A 326 11.26 -7.75 -7.45
C LYS A 326 10.98 -7.39 -6.00
N VAL A 327 10.99 -6.12 -5.64
CA VAL A 327 10.60 -5.65 -4.30
C VAL A 327 9.12 -5.96 -4.04
N LEU A 328 8.23 -5.65 -4.97
CA LEU A 328 6.80 -6.00 -4.82
C LEU A 328 6.62 -7.50 -4.56
N GLU A 329 7.30 -8.37 -5.33
CA GLU A 329 7.25 -9.82 -5.15
C GLU A 329 7.73 -10.26 -3.76
N LEU A 330 8.83 -9.67 -3.25
CA LEU A 330 9.43 -10.05 -1.97
C LEU A 330 8.57 -9.65 -0.76
N TYR A 331 7.80 -8.57 -0.87
CA TYR A 331 6.90 -8.11 0.20
C TYR A 331 5.47 -8.64 0.06
N HIS A 332 5.08 -9.13 -1.13
CA HIS A 332 3.83 -9.87 -1.35
C HIS A 332 3.98 -11.30 -0.80
N ARG A 333 3.51 -11.54 0.41
CA ARG A 333 3.71 -12.80 1.14
C ARG A 333 2.40 -13.29 1.75
N SER A 334 2.30 -14.59 1.92
CA SER A 334 1.15 -15.18 2.64
C SER A 334 1.08 -14.83 4.13
N ASP A 335 2.17 -14.28 4.71
CA ASP A 335 2.26 -13.83 6.10
C ASP A 335 2.41 -12.31 6.22
N ASN A 336 2.26 -11.56 5.13
CA ASN A 336 2.38 -10.11 5.10
C ASN A 336 1.50 -9.49 4.01
N ALA A 337 0.64 -8.53 4.37
CA ALA A 337 -0.10 -7.75 3.40
C ALA A 337 0.85 -6.84 2.61
N LEU A 338 0.65 -6.72 1.29
CA LEU A 338 1.39 -5.77 0.49
C LEU A 338 0.78 -4.37 0.63
N PHE A 339 1.54 -3.45 1.16
CA PHE A 339 1.22 -2.03 1.25
C PHE A 339 2.45 -1.23 0.85
N ILE A 340 2.30 -0.25 -0.02
CA ILE A 340 3.37 0.65 -0.44
C ILE A 340 3.12 2.02 0.18
N PRO A 341 3.64 2.29 1.39
CA PRO A 341 3.41 3.54 2.11
C PRO A 341 4.25 4.68 1.58
N GLU A 342 5.34 4.36 0.87
CA GLU A 342 6.25 5.38 0.37
C GLU A 342 6.88 4.96 -0.96
N THR A 343 6.83 5.86 -1.94
CA THR A 343 7.48 5.71 -3.25
C THR A 343 7.54 7.07 -3.94
N ALA A 344 8.26 7.15 -5.06
CA ALA A 344 8.36 8.39 -5.83
C ALA A 344 7.04 8.76 -6.54
N GLY A 345 6.69 10.05 -6.55
CA GLY A 345 5.54 10.61 -7.30
C GLY A 345 5.79 10.76 -8.81
N THR A 346 6.49 9.84 -9.46
CA THR A 346 6.85 9.91 -10.87
C THR A 346 5.89 9.13 -11.77
N SER A 347 5.88 9.42 -13.07
CA SER A 347 5.09 8.65 -14.05
C SER A 347 5.47 7.17 -14.05
N HIS A 348 6.75 6.86 -13.82
CA HIS A 348 7.23 5.49 -13.72
C HIS A 348 6.61 4.75 -12.54
N ALA A 349 6.68 5.33 -11.33
CA ALA A 349 6.08 4.73 -10.14
C ALA A 349 4.54 4.65 -10.25
N ALA A 350 3.89 5.69 -10.79
CA ALA A 350 2.45 5.69 -11.02
C ALA A 350 2.00 4.57 -11.98
N ARG A 351 2.79 4.26 -13.03
CA ARG A 351 2.56 3.10 -13.89
C ARG A 351 2.62 1.80 -13.10
N LEU A 352 3.67 1.62 -12.27
CA LEU A 352 3.93 0.39 -11.52
C LEU A 352 2.95 0.16 -10.34
N MET A 353 2.15 1.17 -9.97
CA MET A 353 1.02 0.99 -9.06
C MET A 353 0.09 -0.15 -9.54
N PHE A 354 -0.12 -0.29 -10.86
CA PHE A 354 -0.97 -1.37 -11.39
C PHE A 354 -0.33 -2.75 -11.20
N SER A 355 1.01 -2.85 -11.25
CA SER A 355 1.70 -4.09 -10.88
C SER A 355 1.53 -4.41 -9.39
N ALA A 356 1.56 -3.40 -8.50
CA ALA A 356 1.27 -3.59 -7.08
C ALA A 356 -0.18 -4.05 -6.85
N LEU A 357 -1.16 -3.47 -7.55
CA LEU A 357 -2.56 -3.92 -7.51
C LEU A 357 -2.73 -5.35 -8.03
N GLY A 358 -1.97 -5.75 -9.06
CA GLY A 358 -1.93 -7.12 -9.57
C GLY A 358 -1.34 -8.13 -8.58
N LEU A 359 -0.56 -7.66 -7.62
CA LEU A 359 -0.03 -8.41 -6.47
C LEU A 359 -0.83 -8.11 -5.20
N GLU A 360 -2.10 -7.79 -5.34
CA GLU A 360 -3.07 -7.69 -4.24
C GLU A 360 -2.74 -6.60 -3.19
N ALA A 361 -2.04 -5.52 -3.58
CA ALA A 361 -1.75 -4.42 -2.68
C ALA A 361 -3.03 -3.82 -2.09
N ILE A 362 -3.01 -3.58 -0.77
CA ILE A 362 -4.12 -2.96 -0.03
C ILE A 362 -4.04 -1.43 -0.03
N GLY A 363 -2.96 -0.86 -0.54
CA GLY A 363 -2.78 0.58 -0.66
C GLY A 363 -1.47 0.97 -1.33
N TYR A 364 -1.44 2.24 -1.73
CA TYR A 364 -0.32 2.86 -2.43
C TYR A 364 -0.30 4.36 -2.12
N ALA A 365 0.82 4.88 -1.62
CA ALA A 365 0.96 6.28 -1.21
C ALA A 365 2.32 6.86 -1.59
N PRO A 366 2.43 7.61 -2.70
CA PRO A 366 3.66 8.30 -3.04
C PRO A 366 3.98 9.44 -2.06
N PHE A 367 5.28 9.61 -1.77
CA PHE A 367 5.80 10.62 -0.85
C PHE A 367 5.93 12.01 -1.47
N GLY A 368 5.75 13.03 -0.62
CA GLY A 368 6.04 14.42 -0.94
C GLY A 368 5.06 15.04 -1.93
N LEU A 369 3.81 14.56 -1.92
CA LEU A 369 2.76 15.04 -2.83
C LEU A 369 1.92 16.15 -2.20
N ASP A 370 2.58 17.23 -1.74
CA ASP A 370 1.93 18.46 -1.27
C ASP A 370 2.70 19.71 -1.75
N TYR A 371 2.17 20.90 -1.47
CA TYR A 371 2.78 22.16 -1.89
C TYR A 371 3.66 22.83 -0.81
N THR A 372 4.09 22.10 0.23
CA THR A 372 4.81 22.70 1.35
C THR A 372 6.29 22.90 1.08
N GLN A 373 6.92 22.02 0.30
CA GLN A 373 8.35 22.16 0.01
C GLN A 373 8.63 23.25 -1.05
N THR A 374 9.38 24.24 -0.63
CA THR A 374 9.88 25.31 -1.51
C THR A 374 11.07 24.87 -2.38
N ASN A 375 11.78 23.82 -2.00
CA ASN A 375 12.95 23.30 -2.71
C ASN A 375 12.61 22.42 -3.92
N HIS A 376 11.34 22.13 -4.15
CA HIS A 376 10.87 21.49 -5.38
C HIS A 376 10.59 22.52 -6.50
N SER A 377 11.25 23.67 -6.46
CA SER A 377 11.24 24.59 -7.61
C SER A 377 11.63 23.94 -8.94
N GLU A 378 12.37 22.83 -8.89
CA GLU A 378 12.67 21.99 -10.05
C GLU A 378 11.48 21.12 -10.50
N ARG A 379 10.51 20.85 -9.61
CA ARG A 379 9.29 20.08 -9.93
C ARG A 379 8.09 20.98 -10.27
N MET A 380 8.05 22.20 -9.74
CA MET A 380 6.98 23.15 -10.04
C MET A 380 7.35 23.93 -11.32
N VAL A 381 6.83 23.50 -12.44
CA VAL A 381 6.90 24.27 -13.68
C VAL A 381 5.95 25.47 -13.53
N PRO A 382 6.40 26.72 -13.72
CA PRO A 382 5.55 27.91 -13.49
C PRO A 382 4.21 27.87 -14.25
N ASP A 383 4.22 27.32 -15.47
CA ASP A 383 3.03 27.21 -16.32
C ASP A 383 2.21 25.91 -16.09
N ALA A 384 2.70 24.99 -15.23
CA ALA A 384 2.04 23.73 -14.91
C ALA A 384 2.32 23.34 -13.45
N PRO A 385 1.78 24.06 -12.47
CA PRO A 385 2.13 23.89 -11.05
C PRO A 385 1.78 22.51 -10.48
N ASN A 386 0.86 21.79 -11.11
CA ASN A 386 0.41 20.46 -10.68
C ASN A 386 1.08 19.31 -11.45
N ALA A 387 1.97 19.58 -12.39
CA ALA A 387 2.56 18.55 -13.25
C ALA A 387 3.23 17.40 -12.47
N PHE A 388 3.76 17.66 -11.28
CA PHE A 388 4.34 16.64 -10.41
C PHE A 388 3.28 15.75 -9.72
N LEU A 389 2.02 16.21 -9.63
CA LEU A 389 0.89 15.47 -9.08
C LEU A 389 0.15 14.66 -10.16
N ASP A 390 0.20 15.10 -11.42
CA ASP A 390 -0.60 14.55 -12.53
C ASP A 390 -0.49 13.03 -12.68
N PRO A 391 0.70 12.40 -12.60
CA PRO A 391 0.80 10.96 -12.80
C PRO A 391 -0.01 10.15 -11.77
N THR A 392 -0.02 10.60 -10.51
CA THR A 392 -0.79 9.97 -9.42
C THR A 392 -2.25 10.35 -9.52
N ALA A 393 -2.56 11.64 -9.77
CA ALA A 393 -3.93 12.14 -9.90
C ALA A 393 -4.72 11.40 -11.00
N GLN A 394 -4.09 11.12 -12.14
CA GLN A 394 -4.71 10.33 -13.21
C GLN A 394 -5.15 8.95 -12.73
N ASN A 395 -4.29 8.23 -12.01
CA ASN A 395 -4.65 6.94 -11.46
C ASN A 395 -5.80 7.04 -10.45
N TYR A 396 -5.73 7.99 -9.52
CA TYR A 396 -6.72 8.10 -8.44
C TYR A 396 -8.07 8.58 -8.96
N LYS A 397 -8.09 9.45 -9.96
CA LYS A 397 -9.33 9.83 -10.66
C LYS A 397 -10.02 8.64 -11.31
N LEU A 398 -9.25 7.70 -11.91
CA LEU A 398 -9.79 6.48 -12.50
C LEU A 398 -10.25 5.48 -11.43
N LEU A 399 -9.40 5.22 -10.42
CA LEU A 399 -9.59 4.12 -9.48
C LEU A 399 -10.47 4.50 -8.29
N GLY A 400 -10.53 5.78 -7.90
CA GLY A 400 -11.26 6.27 -6.75
C GLY A 400 -12.74 5.87 -6.75
N PRO A 401 -13.49 6.11 -7.83
CA PRO A 401 -14.90 5.73 -7.91
C PRO A 401 -15.15 4.22 -7.77
N ILE A 402 -14.18 3.38 -8.13
CA ILE A 402 -14.27 1.91 -8.11
C ILE A 402 -13.43 1.26 -6.99
N MET A 403 -12.85 2.04 -6.09
CA MET A 403 -11.86 1.56 -5.13
C MET A 403 -12.37 0.45 -4.21
N ARG A 404 -13.65 0.51 -3.80
CA ARG A 404 -14.30 -0.54 -2.99
C ARG A 404 -14.46 -1.85 -3.75
N ASP A 405 -14.81 -1.78 -5.04
CA ASP A 405 -14.89 -2.95 -5.91
C ASP A 405 -13.50 -3.54 -6.14
N ILE A 406 -12.48 -2.71 -6.38
CA ILE A 406 -11.08 -3.15 -6.51
C ILE A 406 -10.66 -3.90 -5.24
N ALA A 407 -10.80 -3.29 -4.06
CA ALA A 407 -10.41 -3.91 -2.79
C ALA A 407 -11.14 -5.25 -2.55
N ARG A 408 -12.44 -5.29 -2.81
CA ARG A 408 -13.25 -6.50 -2.66
C ARG A 408 -12.86 -7.59 -3.65
N LEU A 409 -12.73 -7.26 -4.93
CA LEU A 409 -12.42 -8.24 -5.98
C LEU A 409 -10.97 -8.75 -5.88
N ASN A 410 -10.05 -7.91 -5.39
CA ASN A 410 -8.69 -8.32 -5.03
C ASN A 410 -8.72 -9.36 -3.90
N TYR A 411 -9.41 -9.06 -2.82
CA TYR A 411 -9.56 -9.96 -1.68
C TYR A 411 -10.25 -11.29 -2.06
N GLU A 412 -11.18 -11.26 -3.04
CA GLU A 412 -11.84 -12.43 -3.60
C GLU A 412 -10.98 -13.20 -4.62
N GLY A 413 -9.80 -12.70 -5.01
CA GLY A 413 -8.93 -13.29 -6.04
C GLY A 413 -9.51 -13.21 -7.45
N LYS A 414 -10.31 -12.20 -7.72
CA LYS A 414 -11.02 -11.99 -9.00
C LYS A 414 -10.48 -10.82 -9.82
N LEU A 415 -9.39 -10.20 -9.38
CA LEU A 415 -8.76 -9.06 -10.04
C LEU A 415 -7.34 -9.43 -10.44
N GLN A 416 -6.95 -8.99 -11.63
CA GLN A 416 -5.56 -8.97 -12.07
C GLN A 416 -5.27 -7.60 -12.68
N ALA A 417 -4.05 -7.12 -12.48
CA ALA A 417 -3.63 -5.85 -13.06
C ALA A 417 -2.17 -5.94 -13.50
N VAL A 418 -1.83 -5.21 -14.55
CA VAL A 418 -0.50 -5.19 -15.15
C VAL A 418 -0.12 -3.77 -15.56
N ALA A 419 1.16 -3.50 -15.49
CA ALA A 419 1.80 -2.35 -16.11
C ALA A 419 2.65 -2.81 -17.30
N GLU A 420 2.81 -1.94 -18.29
CA GLU A 420 3.74 -2.17 -19.40
C GLU A 420 5.16 -2.32 -18.87
N ILE A 421 5.84 -3.36 -19.33
CA ILE A 421 7.23 -3.67 -19.01
C ILE A 421 8.03 -3.54 -20.30
N GLU A 422 9.23 -3.02 -20.19
CA GLU A 422 10.18 -2.90 -21.30
C GLU A 422 10.36 -4.27 -21.98
N ASP A 423 10.38 -4.30 -23.31
CA ASP A 423 10.50 -5.52 -24.11
C ASP A 423 9.35 -6.56 -23.99
N GLN A 424 8.26 -6.20 -23.32
CA GLN A 424 7.05 -7.02 -23.24
C GLN A 424 5.83 -6.28 -23.82
N PRO A 425 5.65 -6.29 -25.14
CA PRO A 425 4.60 -5.52 -25.80
C PRO A 425 3.18 -6.07 -25.56
N ALA A 426 3.03 -7.22 -24.90
CA ALA A 426 1.75 -7.79 -24.51
C ALA A 426 1.88 -8.67 -23.27
N GLN A 427 0.81 -8.71 -22.46
CA GLN A 427 0.68 -9.56 -21.28
C GLN A 427 -0.70 -10.23 -21.28
N THR A 428 -0.80 -11.45 -20.75
CA THR A 428 -2.06 -12.19 -20.68
C THR A 428 -2.49 -12.38 -19.24
N LEU A 429 -3.74 -12.02 -18.94
CA LEU A 429 -4.40 -12.19 -17.65
C LEU A 429 -5.39 -13.37 -17.76
N HIS A 430 -5.37 -14.29 -16.79
CA HIS A 430 -6.12 -15.55 -16.84
C HIS A 430 -7.33 -15.54 -15.90
N PHE A 431 -8.54 -15.74 -16.45
CA PHE A 431 -9.80 -15.72 -15.70
C PHE A 431 -10.63 -17.00 -15.94
N GLY A 432 -10.05 -18.15 -15.71
CA GLY A 432 -10.72 -19.43 -15.90
C GLY A 432 -11.07 -19.73 -17.36
N ALA A 433 -12.31 -19.47 -17.79
CA ALA A 433 -12.75 -19.71 -19.16
C ALA A 433 -12.25 -18.65 -20.17
N TRP A 434 -11.71 -17.52 -19.70
CA TRP A 434 -11.30 -16.40 -20.51
C TRP A 434 -9.88 -15.93 -20.18
N ASP A 435 -9.15 -15.54 -21.22
CA ASP A 435 -7.92 -14.77 -21.11
C ASP A 435 -8.20 -13.33 -21.57
N ALA A 436 -7.72 -12.34 -20.80
CA ALA A 436 -7.66 -10.96 -21.23
C ALA A 436 -6.23 -10.64 -21.69
N VAL A 437 -6.06 -10.28 -22.95
CA VAL A 437 -4.77 -9.92 -23.55
C VAL A 437 -4.62 -8.42 -23.56
N VAL A 438 -3.69 -7.92 -22.76
CA VAL A 438 -3.31 -6.51 -22.70
C VAL A 438 -2.15 -6.29 -23.67
N SER A 439 -2.29 -5.37 -24.61
CA SER A 439 -1.28 -5.08 -25.65
C SER A 439 -0.95 -3.59 -25.68
N TYR A 440 0.33 -3.27 -25.85
CA TYR A 440 0.85 -1.90 -25.81
C TYR A 440 1.37 -1.46 -27.18
N GLY A 441 1.24 -0.17 -27.49
CA GLY A 441 1.72 0.42 -28.74
C GLY A 441 1.15 -0.20 -30.02
N ARG A 442 0.01 -0.89 -29.93
CA ARG A 442 -0.62 -1.60 -31.04
C ARG A 442 -1.31 -0.65 -32.00
N SER A 443 -0.92 -0.63 -33.26
CA SER A 443 -1.67 0.00 -34.34
C SER A 443 -2.90 -0.85 -34.72
N ARG A 444 -3.92 -0.24 -35.36
CA ARG A 444 -5.13 -0.96 -35.81
C ARG A 444 -4.74 -2.13 -36.74
N GLY A 445 -5.04 -3.34 -36.30
CA GLY A 445 -4.69 -4.58 -37.07
C GLY A 445 -3.20 -4.95 -37.06
N GLY A 446 -2.34 -4.19 -36.38
CA GLY A 446 -0.92 -4.48 -36.24
C GLY A 446 -0.55 -5.35 -35.05
N SER A 447 0.69 -5.86 -35.04
CA SER A 447 1.26 -6.51 -33.86
C SER A 447 1.56 -5.48 -32.76
N PRO A 448 1.49 -5.87 -31.47
CA PRO A 448 1.96 -5.02 -30.40
C PRO A 448 3.46 -4.69 -30.54
N SER A 449 3.85 -3.45 -30.27
CA SER A 449 5.25 -2.99 -30.40
C SER A 449 5.78 -2.33 -29.11
N GLY A 450 4.95 -2.18 -28.09
CA GLY A 450 5.21 -1.32 -26.94
C GLY A 450 4.93 0.15 -27.25
N ASN A 451 4.68 0.94 -26.20
CA ASN A 451 4.67 2.40 -26.34
C ASN A 451 6.11 2.93 -26.45
N PRO A 452 6.35 4.09 -27.06
CA PRO A 452 7.70 4.69 -27.13
C PRO A 452 8.39 4.83 -25.77
N GLU A 453 7.61 5.19 -24.77
CA GLU A 453 7.97 5.11 -23.35
C GLU A 453 6.92 4.23 -22.67
N PRO A 454 7.33 3.28 -21.80
CA PRO A 454 6.37 2.42 -21.11
C PRO A 454 5.45 3.24 -20.18
N ILE A 455 4.19 3.38 -20.59
CA ILE A 455 3.15 4.12 -19.85
C ILE A 455 1.84 3.34 -19.73
N GLY A 456 1.71 2.25 -20.51
CA GLY A 456 0.51 1.44 -20.57
C GLY A 456 0.25 0.68 -19.26
N ARG A 457 -1.01 0.58 -18.89
CA ARG A 457 -1.45 -0.16 -17.70
C ARG A 457 -2.91 -0.55 -17.78
N ALA A 458 -3.23 -1.70 -17.21
CA ALA A 458 -4.60 -2.21 -17.19
C ALA A 458 -4.91 -2.98 -15.91
N LEU A 459 -6.14 -2.82 -15.46
CA LEU A 459 -6.78 -3.61 -14.42
C LEU A 459 -8.00 -4.28 -15.02
N VAL A 460 -8.10 -5.60 -14.84
CA VAL A 460 -9.25 -6.40 -15.27
C VAL A 460 -9.78 -7.15 -14.05
N ALA A 461 -11.07 -7.04 -13.79
CA ALA A 461 -11.71 -7.72 -12.67
C ALA A 461 -12.91 -8.53 -13.13
N GLN A 462 -12.99 -9.79 -12.71
CA GLN A 462 -14.08 -10.71 -13.07
C GLN A 462 -15.29 -10.49 -12.17
N LEU A 463 -16.39 -9.96 -12.74
CA LEU A 463 -17.64 -9.76 -12.04
C LEU A 463 -18.50 -11.04 -12.03
N SER A 464 -18.44 -11.81 -13.10
CA SER A 464 -19.02 -13.16 -13.22
C SER A 464 -18.29 -13.94 -14.32
N VAL A 465 -18.65 -15.18 -14.57
CA VAL A 465 -17.96 -16.05 -15.56
C VAL A 465 -17.68 -15.34 -16.89
N ASN A 466 -18.61 -14.54 -17.41
CA ASN A 466 -18.51 -13.88 -18.70
C ASN A 466 -18.62 -12.35 -18.63
N ARG A 467 -18.46 -11.76 -17.43
CA ARG A 467 -18.56 -10.31 -17.26
C ARG A 467 -17.35 -9.78 -16.51
N PHE A 468 -16.81 -8.67 -17.01
CA PHE A 468 -15.58 -8.07 -16.52
C PHE A 468 -15.74 -6.55 -16.34
N LEU A 469 -14.99 -6.01 -15.40
CA LEU A 469 -14.68 -4.60 -15.27
C LEU A 469 -13.27 -4.38 -15.81
N VAL A 470 -13.08 -3.38 -16.67
CA VAL A 470 -11.79 -3.03 -17.23
C VAL A 470 -11.53 -1.55 -16.99
N ALA A 471 -10.38 -1.24 -16.37
CA ALA A 471 -9.90 0.12 -16.16
C ALA A 471 -8.46 0.22 -16.67
N ALA A 472 -8.19 1.08 -17.65
CA ALA A 472 -6.91 1.04 -18.34
C ALA A 472 -6.49 2.39 -18.95
N TYR A 473 -5.19 2.47 -19.30
CA TYR A 473 -4.52 3.59 -19.99
C TYR A 473 -3.55 3.08 -21.04
N TYR A 474 -3.42 3.76 -22.16
CA TYR A 474 -2.38 3.56 -23.18
C TYR A 474 -2.13 2.10 -23.56
N CYS A 475 -3.20 1.33 -23.66
CA CYS A 475 -3.16 -0.07 -24.06
C CYS A 475 -4.42 -0.47 -24.82
N SER A 476 -4.45 -1.68 -25.33
CA SER A 476 -5.67 -2.34 -25.79
C SER A 476 -5.90 -3.62 -24.99
N VAL A 477 -7.16 -3.93 -24.70
CA VAL A 477 -7.56 -5.15 -24.01
C VAL A 477 -8.49 -5.95 -24.92
N ASP A 478 -8.11 -7.21 -25.16
CA ASP A 478 -8.91 -8.14 -25.93
C ASP A 478 -9.20 -9.39 -25.10
N PHE A 479 -10.36 -10.02 -25.30
CA PHE A 479 -10.73 -11.23 -24.61
C PHE A 479 -10.72 -12.42 -25.58
N ARG A 480 -10.24 -13.56 -25.12
CA ARG A 480 -10.27 -14.81 -25.87
C ARG A 480 -10.59 -15.99 -24.94
N PRO A 481 -11.17 -17.09 -25.45
CA PRO A 481 -11.30 -18.31 -24.68
C PRO A 481 -9.94 -18.80 -24.21
N ALA A 482 -9.85 -19.27 -22.96
CA ALA A 482 -8.60 -19.76 -22.37
C ALA A 482 -8.05 -20.97 -23.17
N GLY A 483 -6.72 -21.08 -23.25
CA GLY A 483 -6.04 -22.21 -23.92
C GLY A 483 -6.01 -22.16 -25.45
N THR A 484 -6.46 -21.08 -26.08
CA THR A 484 -6.50 -20.97 -27.56
C THR A 484 -5.18 -20.52 -28.21
N GLU A 485 -4.15 -20.18 -27.45
CA GLU A 485 -2.85 -19.71 -27.99
C GLU A 485 -2.12 -20.73 -28.88
N GLU A 486 -2.06 -21.99 -28.46
CA GLU A 486 -1.38 -23.04 -29.23
C GLU A 486 -2.15 -23.39 -30.52
N GLN A 487 -3.47 -23.31 -30.48
CA GLN A 487 -4.33 -23.59 -31.64
C GLN A 487 -4.27 -22.49 -32.70
N GLN A 488 -4.04 -21.22 -32.31
CA GLN A 488 -3.96 -20.09 -33.23
C GLN A 488 -2.64 -20.06 -34.05
N LYS A 489 -1.55 -20.59 -33.50
CA LYS A 489 -0.25 -20.67 -34.23
C LYS A 489 -0.25 -21.65 -35.38
N SER A 490 -1.16 -22.60 -35.43
CA SER A 490 -1.20 -23.66 -36.43
C SER A 490 -2.15 -23.41 -37.63
N GLN A 491 -2.90 -22.30 -37.61
CA GLN A 491 -3.91 -22.04 -38.66
C GLN A 491 -3.79 -20.61 -39.22
N HIS A 492 -3.62 -20.47 -40.52
CA HIS A 492 -3.75 -19.22 -41.26
C HIS A 492 -5.22 -18.75 -41.18
N ILE A 493 -5.52 -17.83 -40.27
CA ILE A 493 -6.82 -17.17 -40.23
C ILE A 493 -6.80 -16.09 -41.32
N VAL A 494 -7.53 -16.31 -42.40
CA VAL A 494 -7.79 -15.26 -43.38
C VAL A 494 -8.87 -14.35 -42.80
N LEU A 495 -8.45 -13.22 -42.24
CA LEU A 495 -9.37 -12.16 -41.85
C LEU A 495 -9.78 -11.38 -43.10
N GLY A 496 -11.06 -11.46 -43.47
CA GLY A 496 -11.66 -10.47 -44.37
C GLY A 496 -11.72 -9.11 -43.67
N ALA A 497 -11.66 -8.01 -44.43
CA ALA A 497 -11.83 -6.68 -43.85
C ALA A 497 -13.17 -6.61 -43.07
N GLY A 498 -13.11 -6.32 -41.78
CA GLY A 498 -14.27 -6.20 -40.87
C GLY A 498 -14.74 -7.52 -40.21
N GLN A 499 -13.93 -8.60 -40.23
CA GLN A 499 -14.31 -9.84 -39.54
C GLN A 499 -13.62 -9.94 -38.16
N THR A 500 -14.41 -10.35 -37.19
CA THR A 500 -13.96 -10.65 -35.82
C THR A 500 -13.04 -11.88 -35.82
N PRO A 501 -11.95 -11.91 -35.06
CA PRO A 501 -11.11 -13.09 -34.95
C PRO A 501 -11.92 -14.33 -34.51
N SER A 502 -11.81 -15.42 -35.29
CA SER A 502 -12.46 -16.69 -34.97
C SER A 502 -11.44 -17.66 -34.38
N ALA A 503 -11.88 -18.48 -33.44
CA ALA A 503 -11.10 -19.57 -32.86
C ALA A 503 -11.73 -20.92 -33.21
N LEU A 504 -10.91 -21.94 -33.50
CA LEU A 504 -11.38 -23.31 -33.68
C LEU A 504 -11.42 -23.98 -32.30
N ILE A 505 -12.62 -24.22 -31.78
CA ILE A 505 -12.86 -24.90 -30.49
C ILE A 505 -13.65 -26.17 -30.80
N ASP A 506 -13.14 -27.32 -30.34
CA ASP A 506 -13.74 -28.65 -30.58
C ASP A 506 -14.07 -28.94 -32.06
N GLY A 507 -13.20 -28.50 -32.96
CA GLY A 507 -13.36 -28.69 -34.39
C GLY A 507 -14.42 -27.83 -35.06
N LYS A 508 -14.97 -26.85 -34.35
CA LYS A 508 -15.92 -25.88 -34.87
C LYS A 508 -15.36 -24.46 -34.77
N TRP A 509 -15.53 -23.68 -35.84
CA TRP A 509 -15.22 -22.26 -35.83
C TRP A 509 -16.22 -21.54 -34.92
N GLN A 510 -15.71 -20.87 -33.89
CA GLN A 510 -16.49 -20.02 -33.00
C GLN A 510 -15.97 -18.60 -33.12
N HIS A 511 -16.88 -17.67 -33.31
CA HIS A 511 -16.57 -16.26 -33.24
C HIS A 511 -16.60 -15.83 -31.78
N ARG A 512 -15.53 -15.21 -31.32
CA ARG A 512 -15.57 -14.51 -30.03
C ARG A 512 -16.18 -13.14 -30.28
N GLN A 513 -17.11 -12.74 -29.48
CA GLN A 513 -17.69 -11.41 -29.60
C GLN A 513 -17.85 -10.77 -28.24
N PHE A 514 -17.64 -9.47 -28.22
CA PHE A 514 -18.14 -8.65 -27.15
C PHE A 514 -19.66 -8.60 -27.27
N LEU A 515 -20.36 -9.27 -26.36
CA LEU A 515 -21.82 -9.24 -26.35
C LEU A 515 -22.35 -7.85 -25.99
N ARG A 516 -21.65 -7.17 -25.07
CA ARG A 516 -21.97 -5.83 -24.61
C ARG A 516 -20.73 -5.18 -23.99
N VAL A 517 -20.42 -4.00 -24.43
CA VAL A 517 -19.39 -3.14 -23.86
C VAL A 517 -20.05 -1.83 -23.46
N GLU A 518 -20.06 -1.56 -22.17
CA GLU A 518 -20.65 -0.36 -21.58
C GLU A 518 -19.55 0.54 -21.06
N GLU A 519 -19.47 1.75 -21.57
CA GLU A 519 -18.71 2.83 -20.96
C GLU A 519 -19.61 3.52 -19.93
N GLY A 520 -19.07 3.80 -18.76
CA GLY A 520 -19.87 4.39 -17.69
C GLY A 520 -19.05 5.01 -16.58
N THR A 521 -19.78 5.57 -15.65
CA THR A 521 -19.27 6.17 -14.41
C THR A 521 -19.81 5.41 -13.20
N TYR A 522 -19.27 5.71 -12.04
CA TYR A 522 -19.79 5.19 -10.78
C TYR A 522 -20.47 6.33 -10.01
N GLU A 523 -21.72 6.12 -9.64
CA GLU A 523 -22.52 7.01 -8.81
C GLU A 523 -22.97 6.21 -7.59
N ASP A 524 -22.70 6.70 -6.39
CA ASP A 524 -23.01 6.03 -5.11
C ASP A 524 -22.56 4.54 -5.06
N GLY A 525 -21.39 4.25 -5.63
CA GLY A 525 -20.83 2.90 -5.69
C GLY A 525 -21.50 1.97 -6.71
N MET A 526 -22.39 2.49 -7.55
CA MET A 526 -23.06 1.72 -8.62
C MET A 526 -22.58 2.18 -9.99
N PHE A 527 -22.34 1.23 -10.87
CA PHE A 527 -22.01 1.53 -12.26
C PHE A 527 -23.24 2.04 -13.02
N VAL A 528 -23.13 3.24 -13.57
CA VAL A 528 -24.12 3.86 -14.45
C VAL A 528 -23.57 3.85 -15.87
N SER A 529 -24.28 3.17 -16.78
CA SER A 529 -23.88 3.09 -18.19
C SER A 529 -24.22 4.40 -18.91
N ASN A 530 -23.21 5.05 -19.49
CA ASN A 530 -23.37 6.29 -20.26
C ASN A 530 -23.65 5.98 -21.74
N ARG A 531 -22.96 4.99 -22.30
CA ARG A 531 -23.13 4.52 -23.68
C ARG A 531 -22.68 3.08 -23.88
N ILE A 532 -23.12 2.48 -24.98
CA ILE A 532 -22.69 1.17 -25.43
C ILE A 532 -21.73 1.36 -26.60
N LEU A 533 -20.55 0.75 -26.50
CA LEU A 533 -19.58 0.69 -27.57
C LEU A 533 -19.85 -0.53 -28.45
N ASN A 534 -19.73 -0.36 -29.77
CA ASN A 534 -19.96 -1.44 -30.74
C ASN A 534 -19.28 -1.14 -32.08
N GLY A 535 -19.28 -2.12 -33.00
CA GLY A 535 -18.70 -2.01 -34.33
C GLY A 535 -17.21 -1.71 -34.29
N ASP A 536 -16.76 -0.72 -35.04
CA ASP A 536 -15.34 -0.32 -35.15
C ASP A 536 -14.66 -0.02 -33.81
N GLN A 537 -15.41 0.25 -32.74
CA GLN A 537 -14.89 0.52 -31.39
C GLN A 537 -14.50 -0.76 -30.66
N THR A 538 -15.00 -1.92 -31.09
CA THR A 538 -14.79 -3.22 -30.43
C THR A 538 -14.12 -4.27 -31.31
N ASP A 539 -14.18 -4.13 -32.64
CA ASP A 539 -13.71 -5.14 -33.61
C ASP A 539 -12.23 -5.52 -33.48
N TRP A 540 -11.40 -4.60 -32.97
CA TRP A 540 -9.97 -4.76 -32.84
C TRP A 540 -9.49 -4.80 -31.37
N GLY A 541 -10.36 -5.14 -30.45
CA GLY A 541 -10.15 -5.03 -29.01
C GLY A 541 -10.50 -3.64 -28.47
N LEU A 542 -10.63 -3.56 -27.15
CA LEU A 542 -10.94 -2.30 -26.45
C LEU A 542 -9.69 -1.45 -26.38
N ARG A 543 -9.75 -0.20 -26.81
CA ARG A 543 -8.62 0.73 -26.85
C ARG A 543 -8.75 1.79 -25.79
N PHE A 544 -7.69 1.98 -25.04
CA PHE A 544 -7.57 2.98 -23.98
C PHE A 544 -6.43 3.94 -24.33
N ASN A 545 -6.74 5.23 -24.33
CA ASN A 545 -5.81 6.32 -24.65
C ASN A 545 -5.37 7.05 -23.35
N ALA A 546 -5.08 8.35 -23.48
CA ALA A 546 -4.73 9.23 -22.36
C ALA A 546 -5.92 9.49 -21.41
N GLU A 547 -7.14 9.48 -21.92
CA GLU A 547 -8.35 9.63 -21.11
C GLU A 547 -8.64 8.30 -20.40
N PRO A 548 -8.76 8.31 -19.06
CA PRO A 548 -9.05 7.10 -18.30
C PRO A 548 -10.49 6.67 -18.48
N GLU A 549 -10.70 5.41 -18.78
CA GLU A 549 -12.04 4.86 -18.98
C GLU A 549 -12.25 3.61 -18.14
N VAL A 550 -13.47 3.47 -17.60
CA VAL A 550 -13.96 2.25 -16.96
C VAL A 550 -15.02 1.62 -17.86
N LEU A 551 -14.75 0.41 -18.30
CA LEU A 551 -15.67 -0.35 -19.14
C LEU A 551 -16.21 -1.57 -18.38
N ARG A 552 -17.51 -1.83 -18.54
CA ARG A 552 -18.13 -3.10 -18.18
C ARG A 552 -18.31 -3.93 -19.46
N VAL A 553 -17.72 -5.11 -19.47
CA VAL A 553 -17.61 -5.95 -20.65
C VAL A 553 -18.30 -7.27 -20.41
N SER A 554 -19.16 -7.68 -21.34
CA SER A 554 -19.73 -9.03 -21.40
C SER A 554 -19.24 -9.72 -22.68
N VAL A 555 -18.79 -10.97 -22.55
CA VAL A 555 -18.19 -11.75 -23.64
C VAL A 555 -18.88 -13.09 -23.81
N ALA A 556 -18.87 -13.63 -25.02
CA ALA A 556 -19.30 -14.99 -25.32
C ALA A 556 -18.61 -15.51 -26.59
N THR A 557 -18.69 -16.83 -26.77
CA THR A 557 -18.35 -17.50 -28.03
C THR A 557 -19.63 -18.04 -28.65
N TYR A 558 -19.85 -17.82 -29.95
CA TYR A 558 -20.97 -18.38 -30.73
C TYR A 558 -20.67 -18.45 -32.22
#